data_91d77b79c71e37d1d72c22b0125a46d4
#
_entry.id   91d77b79c71e37d1d72c22b0125a46d4
#
_cell.length_a   1.000
_cell.length_b   1.000
_cell.length_c   1.000
_cell.angle_alpha   90.00
_cell.angle_beta   90.00
_cell.angle_gamma   90.00
#
_symmetry.space_group_name_H-M   'P 1'
#
loop_
_entity.id
_entity.type
_entity.pdbx_description
1 polymer ?
#
loop_
_entity_poly.entity_id
_entity_poly.type
_entity_poly.pdbx_seq_one_letter_code
_entity_poly.pdbx_strand_id
1 'polypeptide(L)'
;DPLVAIGGVLLFAGMLVFGWTLYGVIRLSTSQSGSAEIWMISGVFWSVIAGALDLVITLRMAVDSAPLGYAPWNEALIYTCLFGFIASFIFGVSARAIRGFLLLQPMHERTNRISLLLVQLGLLTLIVGRFANLDQGVASTALILASSGAGMFVYALRVLEPSSGPIRRFAVGYARYGWLVRTAYGWLVVGCVMLILTAL
;
A
#
# COMPACT_ATOMS: atom_id res chain seq x y z
N ASP A 1 26.63 -5.00 -16.56
CA ASP A 1 26.47 -6.44 -16.33
C ASP A 1 25.14 -6.93 -16.91
N PRO A 2 25.14 -7.82 -17.93
CA PRO A 2 23.93 -8.29 -18.59
C PRO A 2 23.01 -9.09 -17.66
N LEU A 3 23.53 -9.70 -16.60
CA LEU A 3 22.72 -10.47 -15.63
C LEU A 3 21.78 -9.56 -14.85
N VAL A 4 22.19 -8.34 -14.54
CA VAL A 4 21.35 -7.34 -13.85
C VAL A 4 20.16 -6.94 -14.75
N ALA A 5 20.42 -6.68 -16.03
CA ALA A 5 19.36 -6.35 -16.99
C ALA A 5 18.36 -7.50 -17.16
N ILE A 6 18.86 -8.75 -17.26
CA ILE A 6 17.99 -9.95 -17.34
C ILE A 6 17.13 -10.05 -16.08
N GLY A 7 17.71 -9.82 -14.89
CA GLY A 7 16.98 -9.82 -13.63
C GLY A 7 15.82 -8.81 -13.62
N GLY A 8 16.07 -7.56 -14.05
CA GLY A 8 15.04 -6.52 -14.16
C GLY A 8 13.91 -6.90 -15.13
N VAL A 9 14.26 -7.45 -16.30
CA VAL A 9 13.25 -7.93 -17.27
C VAL A 9 12.38 -9.05 -16.69
N LEU A 10 12.99 -10.02 -16.01
CA LEU A 10 12.28 -11.13 -15.39
C LEU A 10 11.36 -10.64 -14.26
N LEU A 11 11.84 -9.72 -13.43
CA LEU A 11 11.02 -9.13 -12.36
C LEU A 11 9.82 -8.37 -12.94
N PHE A 12 10.04 -7.52 -13.95
CA PHE A 12 8.95 -6.80 -14.60
C PHE A 12 7.92 -7.73 -15.23
N ALA A 13 8.36 -8.76 -15.97
CA ALA A 13 7.48 -9.77 -16.52
C ALA A 13 6.68 -10.49 -15.42
N GLY A 14 7.33 -10.84 -14.30
CA GLY A 14 6.67 -11.43 -13.13
C GLY A 14 5.58 -10.52 -12.55
N MET A 15 5.85 -9.21 -12.42
CA MET A 15 4.84 -8.24 -11.94
C MET A 15 3.65 -8.10 -12.90
N LEU A 16 3.88 -8.17 -14.21
CA LEU A 16 2.80 -8.16 -15.19
C LEU A 16 1.92 -9.41 -15.09
N VAL A 17 2.53 -10.59 -14.99
CA VAL A 17 1.81 -11.86 -14.81
C VAL A 17 1.03 -11.86 -13.50
N PHE A 18 1.65 -11.41 -12.41
CA PHE A 18 0.98 -11.26 -11.11
C PHE A 18 -0.23 -10.33 -11.21
N GLY A 19 -0.04 -9.15 -11.81
CA GLY A 19 -1.12 -8.16 -11.99
C GLY A 19 -2.27 -8.71 -12.82
N TRP A 20 -1.96 -9.40 -13.92
CA TRP A 20 -2.95 -10.06 -14.77
C TRP A 20 -3.75 -11.12 -14.04
N THR A 21 -3.06 -12.01 -13.33
CA THR A 21 -3.68 -13.09 -12.55
C THR A 21 -4.61 -12.52 -11.47
N LEU A 22 -4.13 -11.52 -10.74
CA LEU A 22 -4.91 -10.91 -9.68
C LEU A 22 -6.11 -10.13 -10.20
N TYR A 23 -5.95 -9.41 -11.31
CA TYR A 23 -7.07 -8.75 -11.97
C TYR A 23 -8.15 -9.76 -12.38
N GLY A 24 -7.75 -10.92 -12.92
CA GLY A 24 -8.66 -12.02 -13.23
C GLY A 24 -9.42 -12.52 -12.00
N VAL A 25 -8.73 -12.72 -10.87
CA VAL A 25 -9.35 -13.13 -9.60
C VAL A 25 -10.33 -12.08 -9.08
N ILE A 26 -9.96 -10.80 -9.11
CA ILE A 26 -10.84 -9.69 -8.68
C ILE A 26 -12.09 -9.64 -9.56
N ARG A 27 -11.94 -9.73 -10.88
CA ARG A 27 -13.06 -9.69 -11.83
C ARG A 27 -14.04 -10.85 -11.66
N LEU A 28 -13.54 -12.02 -11.32
CA LEU A 28 -14.37 -13.22 -11.08
C LEU A 28 -15.01 -13.25 -9.69
N SER A 29 -14.57 -12.37 -8.79
CA SER A 29 -15.13 -12.27 -7.44
C SER A 29 -16.55 -11.69 -7.50
N THR A 30 -17.53 -12.49 -7.13
CA THR A 30 -18.95 -12.09 -7.04
C THR A 30 -19.28 -11.28 -5.79
N SER A 31 -18.30 -11.02 -4.94
CA SER A 31 -18.48 -10.31 -3.67
C SER A 31 -18.59 -8.79 -3.90
N GLN A 32 -19.71 -8.21 -3.48
CA GLN A 32 -20.02 -6.77 -3.59
C GLN A 32 -19.20 -5.86 -2.67
N SER A 33 -17.97 -6.18 -2.29
CA SER A 33 -17.19 -5.32 -1.41
C SER A 33 -16.25 -4.39 -2.20
N GLY A 34 -16.82 -3.44 -2.93
CA GLY A 34 -16.09 -2.50 -3.78
C GLY A 34 -14.95 -1.73 -3.11
N SER A 35 -14.97 -1.59 -1.78
CA SER A 35 -13.90 -0.92 -1.02
C SER A 35 -12.58 -1.68 -1.01
N ALA A 36 -12.62 -3.00 -0.87
CA ALA A 36 -11.43 -3.84 -0.86
C ALA A 36 -10.81 -3.94 -2.25
N GLU A 37 -11.64 -4.02 -3.27
CA GLU A 37 -11.23 -4.17 -4.67
C GLU A 37 -10.45 -2.96 -5.16
N ILE A 38 -10.88 -1.74 -4.81
CA ILE A 38 -10.21 -0.50 -5.21
C ILE A 38 -8.78 -0.45 -4.66
N TRP A 39 -8.56 -0.86 -3.41
CA TRP A 39 -7.23 -0.95 -2.82
C TRP A 39 -6.37 -2.03 -3.49
N MET A 40 -6.93 -3.19 -3.79
CA MET A 40 -6.20 -4.26 -4.48
C MET A 40 -5.82 -3.85 -5.91
N ILE A 41 -6.74 -3.21 -6.66
CA ILE A 41 -6.45 -2.68 -8.00
C ILE A 41 -5.35 -1.62 -7.94
N SER A 42 -5.41 -0.72 -6.95
CA SER A 42 -4.34 0.25 -6.71
C SER A 42 -2.99 -0.44 -6.45
N GLY A 43 -2.96 -1.49 -5.63
CA GLY A 43 -1.76 -2.28 -5.38
C GLY A 43 -1.19 -2.92 -6.66
N VAL A 44 -2.05 -3.48 -7.52
CA VAL A 44 -1.65 -4.01 -8.83
C VAL A 44 -1.04 -2.92 -9.71
N PHE A 45 -1.69 -1.77 -9.80
CA PHE A 45 -1.20 -0.63 -10.57
C PHE A 45 0.22 -0.22 -10.12
N TRP A 46 0.42 -0.07 -8.81
CA TRP A 46 1.72 0.28 -8.25
C TRP A 46 2.78 -0.81 -8.37
N SER A 47 2.39 -2.08 -8.36
CA SER A 47 3.34 -3.18 -8.60
C SER A 47 3.92 -3.13 -10.01
N VAL A 48 3.09 -2.80 -11.01
CA VAL A 48 3.53 -2.65 -12.40
C VAL A 48 4.45 -1.43 -12.54
N ILE A 49 4.13 -0.31 -11.88
CA ILE A 49 5.00 0.88 -11.88
C ILE A 49 6.33 0.56 -11.20
N ALA A 50 6.32 -0.13 -10.06
CA ALA A 50 7.54 -0.53 -9.35
C ALA A 50 8.43 -1.42 -10.24
N GLY A 51 7.83 -2.41 -10.90
CA GLY A 51 8.56 -3.27 -11.84
C GLY A 51 9.13 -2.50 -13.03
N ALA A 52 8.40 -1.52 -13.57
CA ALA A 52 8.90 -0.66 -14.65
C ALA A 52 10.05 0.24 -14.18
N LEU A 53 9.97 0.81 -12.98
CA LEU A 53 11.06 1.60 -12.39
C LEU A 53 12.30 0.74 -12.16
N ASP A 54 12.14 -0.46 -11.59
CA ASP A 54 13.25 -1.39 -11.39
C ASP A 54 13.90 -1.77 -12.72
N LEU A 55 13.11 -2.07 -13.75
CA LEU A 55 13.62 -2.35 -15.10
C LEU A 55 14.45 -1.19 -15.64
N VAL A 56 13.99 0.06 -15.51
CA VAL A 56 14.73 1.24 -15.99
C VAL A 56 16.04 1.41 -15.21
N ILE A 57 16.01 1.21 -13.89
CA ILE A 57 17.19 1.30 -13.03
C ILE A 57 18.21 0.23 -13.43
N THR A 58 17.78 -1.02 -13.56
CA THR A 58 18.65 -2.16 -13.89
C THR A 58 19.24 -2.05 -15.30
N LEU A 59 18.48 -1.56 -16.27
CA LEU A 59 18.98 -1.30 -17.62
C LEU A 59 20.06 -0.20 -17.61
N ARG A 60 19.85 0.90 -16.88
CA ARG A 60 20.86 1.96 -16.73
C ARG A 60 22.11 1.43 -16.05
N MET A 61 22.00 0.67 -14.97
CA MET A 61 23.14 0.05 -14.31
C MET A 61 23.92 -0.86 -15.26
N ALA A 62 23.24 -1.57 -16.14
CA ALA A 62 23.88 -2.45 -17.13
C ALA A 62 24.65 -1.66 -18.20
N VAL A 63 24.12 -0.48 -18.64
CA VAL A 63 24.73 0.38 -19.67
C VAL A 63 25.85 1.23 -19.10
N ASP A 64 25.59 1.92 -17.98
CA ASP A 64 26.52 2.91 -17.43
C ASP A 64 27.62 2.25 -16.57
N SER A 65 27.56 0.93 -16.37
CA SER A 65 28.45 0.17 -15.47
C SER A 65 28.54 0.76 -14.05
N ALA A 66 27.54 1.55 -13.65
CA ALA A 66 27.48 2.17 -12.34
C ALA A 66 27.08 1.13 -11.29
N PRO A 67 27.84 0.97 -10.19
CA PRO A 67 27.56 -0.05 -9.18
C PRO A 67 26.30 0.23 -8.36
N LEU A 68 25.85 1.47 -8.33
CA LEU A 68 24.65 1.93 -7.61
C LEU A 68 23.81 2.80 -8.53
N GLY A 69 22.54 2.51 -8.64
CA GLY A 69 21.59 3.37 -9.34
C GLY A 69 21.53 4.76 -8.71
N TYR A 70 21.09 5.74 -9.48
CA TYR A 70 20.91 7.12 -9.01
C TYR A 70 19.96 7.16 -7.80
N ALA A 71 20.42 7.71 -6.67
CA ALA A 71 19.74 7.64 -5.38
C ALA A 71 18.25 8.03 -5.41
N PRO A 72 17.81 9.13 -6.08
CA PRO A 72 16.41 9.49 -6.18
C PRO A 72 15.53 8.42 -6.83
N TRP A 73 16.05 7.66 -7.79
CA TRP A 73 15.31 6.58 -8.45
C TRP A 73 15.12 5.38 -7.54
N ASN A 74 16.17 5.03 -6.76
CA ASN A 74 16.08 3.95 -5.77
C ASN A 74 15.09 4.30 -4.66
N GLU A 75 15.09 5.54 -4.18
CA GLU A 75 14.12 6.02 -3.21
C GLU A 75 12.69 5.96 -3.76
N ALA A 76 12.47 6.44 -4.99
CA ALA A 76 11.18 6.37 -5.65
C ALA A 76 10.70 4.91 -5.79
N LEU A 77 11.60 3.97 -6.15
CA LEU A 77 11.30 2.55 -6.22
C LEU A 77 10.87 2.01 -4.86
N ILE A 78 11.63 2.30 -3.79
CA ILE A 78 11.32 1.86 -2.43
C ILE A 78 9.94 2.37 -1.99
N TYR A 79 9.65 3.66 -2.20
CA TYR A 79 8.35 4.23 -1.85
C TYR A 79 7.20 3.62 -2.66
N THR A 80 7.43 3.38 -3.94
CA THR A 80 6.44 2.73 -4.82
C THR A 80 6.15 1.29 -4.36
N CYS A 81 7.19 0.54 -4.00
CA CYS A 81 7.03 -0.82 -3.48
C CYS A 81 6.33 -0.84 -2.12
N LEU A 82 6.79 -0.04 -1.15
CA LEU A 82 6.28 -0.11 0.23
C LEU A 82 4.89 0.50 0.36
N PHE A 83 4.71 1.73 -0.09
CA PHE A 83 3.47 2.47 0.10
C PHE A 83 2.48 2.27 -1.05
N GLY A 84 2.97 2.15 -2.27
CA GLY A 84 2.11 1.92 -3.43
C GLY A 84 1.61 0.47 -3.48
N PHE A 85 2.50 -0.48 -3.56
CA PHE A 85 2.15 -1.89 -3.73
C PHE A 85 1.78 -2.55 -2.40
N ILE A 86 2.72 -2.69 -1.45
CA ILE A 86 2.54 -3.49 -0.25
C ILE A 86 1.43 -2.92 0.64
N ALA A 87 1.47 -1.62 0.95
CA ALA A 87 0.47 -1.01 1.82
C ALA A 87 -0.93 -1.05 1.20
N SER A 88 -1.08 -0.74 -0.09
CA SER A 88 -2.37 -0.84 -0.79
C SER A 88 -2.92 -2.26 -0.76
N PHE A 89 -2.04 -3.25 -0.93
CA PHE A 89 -2.44 -4.65 -0.87
C PHE A 89 -2.89 -5.07 0.53
N ILE A 90 -2.12 -4.68 1.56
CA ILE A 90 -2.48 -4.92 2.96
C ILE A 90 -3.84 -4.28 3.28
N PHE A 91 -4.08 -3.05 2.85
CA PHE A 91 -5.34 -2.36 3.09
C PHE A 91 -6.51 -3.04 2.36
N GLY A 92 -6.32 -3.49 1.12
CA GLY A 92 -7.33 -4.23 0.37
C GLY A 92 -7.69 -5.56 1.03
N VAL A 93 -6.70 -6.37 1.38
CA VAL A 93 -6.91 -7.64 2.09
C VAL A 93 -7.54 -7.39 3.45
N SER A 94 -7.11 -6.37 4.18
CA SER A 94 -7.66 -6.01 5.49
C SER A 94 -9.12 -5.60 5.42
N ALA A 95 -9.48 -4.78 4.45
CA ALA A 95 -10.87 -4.36 4.23
C ALA A 95 -11.81 -5.54 3.97
N ARG A 96 -11.30 -6.65 3.43
CA ARG A 96 -12.08 -7.86 3.14
C ARG A 96 -11.99 -8.89 4.27
N ALA A 97 -10.78 -9.29 4.63
CA ALA A 97 -10.54 -10.42 5.52
C ALA A 97 -10.74 -10.06 7.00
N ILE A 98 -10.16 -8.95 7.47
CA ILE A 98 -10.18 -8.58 8.89
C ILE A 98 -11.61 -8.28 9.35
N ARG A 99 -12.43 -7.64 8.51
CA ARG A 99 -13.84 -7.39 8.82
C ARG A 99 -14.59 -8.70 9.08
N GLY A 100 -14.38 -9.70 8.22
CA GLY A 100 -15.03 -11.01 8.38
C GLY A 100 -14.57 -11.75 9.64
N PHE A 101 -13.27 -11.74 9.90
CA PHE A 101 -12.69 -12.44 11.05
C PHE A 101 -13.02 -11.79 12.40
N LEU A 102 -13.02 -10.48 12.47
CA LEU A 102 -13.28 -9.74 13.73
C LEU A 102 -14.74 -9.34 13.91
N LEU A 103 -15.63 -9.71 12.98
CA LEU A 103 -17.04 -9.32 13.00
C LEU A 103 -17.23 -7.80 13.18
N LEU A 104 -16.44 -7.03 12.44
CA LEU A 104 -16.49 -5.57 12.50
C LEU A 104 -17.75 -5.04 11.83
N GLN A 105 -18.15 -3.85 12.26
CA GLN A 105 -19.23 -3.12 11.61
C GLN A 105 -18.89 -2.79 10.14
N PRO A 106 -19.90 -2.47 9.31
CA PRO A 106 -19.68 -2.04 7.94
C PRO A 106 -18.73 -0.86 7.89
N MET A 107 -17.82 -0.90 6.91
CA MET A 107 -16.81 0.13 6.69
C MET A 107 -17.45 1.44 6.24
N HIS A 108 -16.89 2.57 6.65
CA HIS A 108 -17.29 3.88 6.15
C HIS A 108 -16.76 4.09 4.72
N GLU A 109 -17.58 3.76 3.73
CA GLU A 109 -17.21 3.77 2.30
C GLU A 109 -16.66 5.13 1.83
N ARG A 110 -17.32 6.25 2.22
CA ARG A 110 -16.86 7.60 1.85
C ARG A 110 -15.48 7.90 2.43
N THR A 111 -15.28 7.59 3.70
CA THR A 111 -14.00 7.81 4.37
C THR A 111 -12.90 6.94 3.75
N ASN A 112 -13.22 5.70 3.39
CA ASN A 112 -12.29 4.81 2.72
C ASN A 112 -11.84 5.34 1.35
N ARG A 113 -12.76 5.88 0.55
CA ARG A 113 -12.40 6.49 -0.75
C ARG A 113 -11.52 7.72 -0.58
N ILE A 114 -11.82 8.57 0.42
CA ILE A 114 -10.97 9.74 0.73
C ILE A 114 -9.59 9.28 1.19
N SER A 115 -9.53 8.27 2.05
CA SER A 115 -8.27 7.65 2.49
C SER A 115 -7.42 7.18 1.30
N LEU A 116 -8.03 6.43 0.37
CA LEU A 116 -7.35 5.99 -0.85
C LEU A 116 -6.80 7.19 -1.64
N LEU A 117 -7.62 8.21 -1.89
CA LEU A 117 -7.19 9.40 -2.63
C LEU A 117 -6.01 10.10 -1.95
N LEU A 118 -6.04 10.26 -0.63
CA LEU A 118 -4.95 10.90 0.11
C LEU A 118 -3.64 10.09 0.02
N VAL A 119 -3.72 8.77 0.17
CA VAL A 119 -2.54 7.91 0.03
C VAL A 119 -1.98 7.99 -1.39
N GLN A 120 -2.84 7.93 -2.42
CA GLN A 120 -2.40 7.99 -3.82
C GLN A 120 -1.78 9.34 -4.16
N LEU A 121 -2.41 10.44 -3.74
CA LEU A 121 -1.89 11.80 -3.96
C LEU A 121 -0.56 12.00 -3.23
N GLY A 122 -0.47 11.56 -1.97
CA GLY A 122 0.77 11.62 -1.20
C GLY A 122 1.90 10.86 -1.89
N LEU A 123 1.63 9.62 -2.34
CA LEU A 123 2.63 8.81 -3.03
C LEU A 123 3.05 9.41 -4.37
N LEU A 124 2.12 9.87 -5.18
CA LEU A 124 2.42 10.55 -6.45
C LEU A 124 3.27 11.80 -6.23
N THR A 125 2.89 12.64 -5.25
CA THR A 125 3.65 13.84 -4.90
C THR A 125 5.07 13.50 -4.44
N LEU A 126 5.23 12.43 -3.66
CA LEU A 126 6.54 11.97 -3.18
C LEU A 126 7.43 11.52 -4.35
N ILE A 127 6.89 10.68 -5.25
CA ILE A 127 7.62 10.15 -6.41
C ILE A 127 8.00 11.30 -7.36
N VAL A 128 7.04 12.14 -7.74
CA VAL A 128 7.28 13.29 -8.63
C VAL A 128 8.29 14.25 -8.00
N GLY A 129 8.14 14.52 -6.68
CA GLY A 129 9.07 15.38 -5.96
C GLY A 129 10.51 14.86 -5.99
N ARG A 130 10.71 13.54 -5.87
CA ARG A 130 12.04 12.92 -5.97
C ARG A 130 12.63 12.99 -7.38
N PHE A 131 11.82 12.76 -8.42
CA PHE A 131 12.29 12.89 -9.80
C PHE A 131 12.58 14.32 -10.22
N ALA A 132 11.79 15.27 -9.76
CA ALA A 132 11.94 16.68 -10.08
C ALA A 132 12.93 17.44 -9.16
N ASN A 133 13.56 16.74 -8.19
CA ASN A 133 14.43 17.33 -7.16
C ASN A 133 13.77 18.54 -6.48
N LEU A 134 12.46 18.39 -6.15
CA LEU A 134 11.71 19.45 -5.48
C LEU A 134 12.12 19.57 -4.01
N ASP A 135 11.81 20.74 -3.44
CA ASP A 135 12.16 21.09 -2.06
C ASP A 135 11.64 20.08 -1.04
N GLN A 136 12.30 20.03 0.11
CA GLN A 136 11.94 19.16 1.23
C GLN A 136 10.51 19.38 1.70
N GLY A 137 9.94 20.59 1.55
CA GLY A 137 8.55 20.90 1.86
C GLY A 137 7.54 20.08 1.05
N VAL A 138 7.88 19.74 -0.21
CA VAL A 138 7.03 18.86 -1.04
C VAL A 138 7.04 17.43 -0.50
N ALA A 139 8.20 16.93 -0.08
CA ALA A 139 8.33 15.61 0.53
C ALA A 139 7.56 15.55 1.87
N SER A 140 7.65 16.59 2.70
CA SER A 140 6.88 16.72 3.95
C SER A 140 5.38 16.69 3.68
N THR A 141 4.91 17.48 2.71
CA THR A 141 3.49 17.51 2.32
C THR A 141 3.02 16.14 1.84
N ALA A 142 3.82 15.46 1.03
CA ALA A 142 3.52 14.12 0.54
C ALA A 142 3.38 13.09 1.68
N LEU A 143 4.29 13.13 2.67
CA LEU A 143 4.25 12.26 3.85
C LEU A 143 3.03 12.55 4.72
N ILE A 144 2.68 13.82 4.93
CA ILE A 144 1.47 14.21 5.68
C ILE A 144 0.22 13.67 4.99
N LEU A 145 0.10 13.82 3.67
CA LEU A 145 -1.04 13.30 2.90
C LEU A 145 -1.14 11.78 3.01
N ALA A 146 -0.05 11.06 2.75
CA ALA A 146 -0.03 9.60 2.80
C ALA A 146 -0.35 9.06 4.20
N SER A 147 0.27 9.65 5.24
CA SER A 147 0.05 9.25 6.63
C SER A 147 -1.37 9.55 7.11
N SER A 148 -1.92 10.72 6.74
CA SER A 148 -3.31 11.07 7.03
C SER A 148 -4.28 10.09 6.35
N GLY A 149 -4.01 9.75 5.10
CA GLY A 149 -4.78 8.75 4.36
C GLY A 149 -4.74 7.38 5.04
N ALA A 150 -3.57 6.89 5.46
CA ALA A 150 -3.44 5.62 6.17
C ALA A 150 -4.17 5.62 7.53
N GLY A 151 -4.07 6.71 8.30
CA GLY A 151 -4.82 6.89 9.54
C GLY A 151 -6.34 6.87 9.31
N MET A 152 -6.81 7.58 8.25
CA MET A 152 -8.23 7.55 7.85
C MET A 152 -8.70 6.17 7.42
N PHE A 153 -7.83 5.32 6.81
CA PHE A 153 -8.16 3.95 6.51
C PHE A 153 -8.44 3.15 7.77
N VAL A 154 -7.59 3.27 8.80
CA VAL A 154 -7.77 2.58 10.08
C VAL A 154 -9.11 3.00 10.72
N TYR A 155 -9.42 4.30 10.69
CA TYR A 155 -10.70 4.80 11.17
C TYR A 155 -11.88 4.23 10.35
N ALA A 156 -11.79 4.25 9.01
CA ALA A 156 -12.83 3.73 8.13
C ALA A 156 -13.06 2.22 8.32
N LEU A 157 -12.00 1.45 8.59
CA LEU A 157 -12.06 0.01 8.84
C LEU A 157 -12.73 -0.33 10.18
N ARG A 158 -12.78 0.64 11.12
CA ARG A 158 -13.36 0.49 12.47
C ARG A 158 -12.72 -0.64 13.29
N VAL A 159 -11.45 -0.95 12.99
CA VAL A 159 -10.73 -2.08 13.61
C VAL A 159 -10.50 -1.88 15.11
N LEU A 160 -10.42 -0.63 15.57
CA LEU A 160 -10.23 -0.28 16.97
C LEU A 160 -11.54 -0.28 17.77
N GLU A 161 -12.69 -0.36 17.10
CA GLU A 161 -13.99 -0.45 17.76
C GLU A 161 -14.25 -1.86 18.29
N PRO A 162 -15.09 -2.01 19.34
CA PRO A 162 -15.50 -3.31 19.82
C PRO A 162 -16.32 -4.05 18.74
N SER A 163 -16.19 -5.37 18.67
CA SER A 163 -16.97 -6.20 17.76
C SER A 163 -18.47 -6.10 18.06
N SER A 164 -19.29 -5.93 17.03
CA SER A 164 -20.74 -5.71 17.16
C SER A 164 -21.58 -7.00 17.11
N GLY A 165 -20.95 -8.14 16.85
CA GLY A 165 -21.65 -9.41 16.68
C GLY A 165 -21.67 -10.29 17.94
N PRO A 166 -22.69 -11.16 18.12
CA PRO A 166 -22.66 -12.17 19.14
C PRO A 166 -21.45 -13.08 18.91
N ILE A 167 -20.63 -13.25 19.96
CA ILE A 167 -19.46 -14.16 19.93
C ILE A 167 -19.98 -15.57 19.69
N ARG A 168 -20.01 -16.02 18.44
CA ARG A 168 -20.30 -17.42 18.14
C ARG A 168 -19.19 -18.28 18.75
N ARG A 169 -19.53 -19.48 19.26
CA ARG A 169 -18.57 -20.39 19.92
C ARG A 169 -17.31 -20.67 19.10
N PHE A 170 -17.39 -20.61 17.78
CA PHE A 170 -16.22 -20.68 16.86
C PHE A 170 -15.29 -19.45 16.91
N ALA A 171 -15.76 -18.30 17.39
CA ALA A 171 -14.98 -17.07 17.45
C ALA A 171 -14.06 -16.98 18.67
N VAL A 172 -14.15 -17.90 19.63
CA VAL A 172 -13.33 -17.88 20.87
C VAL A 172 -11.84 -17.99 20.54
N GLY A 173 -11.47 -18.80 19.55
CA GLY A 173 -10.08 -18.88 19.05
C GLY A 173 -9.61 -17.58 18.39
N TYR A 174 -10.48 -16.94 17.61
CA TYR A 174 -10.19 -15.70 16.89
C TYR A 174 -10.20 -14.46 17.79
N ALA A 175 -10.97 -14.47 18.90
CA ALA A 175 -10.99 -13.38 19.86
C ALA A 175 -9.60 -13.13 20.48
N ARG A 176 -8.78 -14.16 20.65
CA ARG A 176 -7.39 -14.05 21.13
C ARG A 176 -6.48 -13.32 20.16
N TYR A 177 -6.71 -13.43 18.85
CA TYR A 177 -5.92 -12.74 17.84
C TYR A 177 -6.45 -11.34 17.54
N GLY A 178 -7.68 -11.03 17.91
CA GLY A 178 -8.30 -9.73 17.67
C GLY A 178 -7.53 -8.57 18.32
N TRP A 179 -6.97 -8.79 19.51
CA TRP A 179 -6.17 -7.76 20.16
C TRP A 179 -4.84 -7.54 19.46
N LEU A 180 -4.18 -8.60 18.93
CA LEU A 180 -2.95 -8.46 18.14
C LEU A 180 -3.17 -7.61 16.89
N VAL A 181 -4.26 -7.88 16.17
CA VAL A 181 -4.64 -7.09 14.99
C VAL A 181 -4.88 -5.64 15.38
N ARG A 182 -5.65 -5.38 16.44
CA ARG A 182 -5.91 -4.02 16.93
C ARG A 182 -4.62 -3.31 17.36
N THR A 183 -3.72 -4.00 18.05
CA THR A 183 -2.43 -3.46 18.44
C THR A 183 -1.59 -3.10 17.20
N ALA A 184 -1.55 -3.96 16.18
CA ALA A 184 -0.82 -3.67 14.94
C ALA A 184 -1.37 -2.40 14.24
N TYR A 185 -2.69 -2.24 14.16
CA TYR A 185 -3.29 -1.02 13.61
C TYR A 185 -3.11 0.20 14.52
N GLY A 186 -3.08 0.00 15.85
CA GLY A 186 -2.72 1.05 16.81
C GLY A 186 -1.30 1.56 16.56
N TRP A 187 -0.34 0.66 16.36
CA TRP A 187 1.03 1.03 15.99
C TRP A 187 1.13 1.71 14.64
N LEU A 188 0.32 1.30 13.66
CA LEU A 188 0.23 2.00 12.37
C LEU A 188 -0.20 3.46 12.56
N VAL A 189 -1.23 3.71 13.39
CA VAL A 189 -1.67 5.08 13.71
C VAL A 189 -0.57 5.87 14.40
N VAL A 190 0.12 5.28 15.40
CA VAL A 190 1.27 5.93 16.06
C VAL A 190 2.35 6.27 15.04
N GLY A 191 2.69 5.35 14.14
CA GLY A 191 3.65 5.58 13.06
C GLY A 191 3.22 6.73 12.13
N CYS A 192 1.95 6.79 11.75
CA CYS A 192 1.40 7.90 10.94
C CYS A 192 1.53 9.25 11.66
N VAL A 193 1.20 9.30 12.96
CA VAL A 193 1.34 10.52 13.77
C VAL A 193 2.81 10.95 13.86
N MET A 194 3.72 10.02 14.10
CA MET A 194 5.15 10.31 14.15
C MET A 194 5.67 10.83 12.81
N LEU A 195 5.25 10.25 11.69
CA LEU A 195 5.62 10.75 10.36
C LEU A 195 5.10 12.17 10.09
N ILE A 196 3.89 12.48 10.53
CA ILE A 196 3.35 13.84 10.42
C ILE A 196 4.17 14.82 11.27
N LEU A 197 4.48 14.45 12.52
CA LEU A 197 5.26 15.30 13.43
C LEU A 197 6.69 15.54 12.93
N THR A 198 7.31 14.57 12.28
CA THR A 198 8.66 14.73 11.70
C THR A 198 8.67 15.50 10.38
N ALA A 199 7.51 15.62 9.73
CA ALA A 199 7.34 16.36 8.48
C ALA A 199 6.99 17.85 8.68
N LEU A 200 6.55 18.23 9.89
CA LEU A 200 6.28 19.62 10.30
C LEU A 200 7.56 20.33 10.76
#